data_e884d595fa8446f27ba9768436cddbd6
#
_entry.id   e884d595fa8446f27ba9768436cddbd6
#
_cell.length_a   1.000
_cell.length_b   1.000
_cell.length_c   1.000
_cell.angle_alpha   90.00
_cell.angle_beta   90.00
_cell.angle_gamma   90.00
#
_symmetry.space_group_name_H-M   'P 1'
#
loop_
_entity.id
_entity.type
_entity.pdbx_description
1 polymer ?
#
loop_
_entity_poly.entity_id
_entity_poly.type
_entity_poly.pdbx_seq_one_letter_code
_entity_poly.pdbx_strand_id
1 'polypeptide(L)'
;DNLSLSRVLHGMRDLLPRDAIAIASAGHPQIQAFQEFLSYEPRTWISPGGYSTMGYTLPAAIGAKLARPDVPVVGFAGDGDLQQTIQELAVAAETGAAVIIACLNNTGWLSIRGFQRGMFGEERGFSTEFRQRKGDKLMPVDFVQVAKAFNCEAEKVTTPGEIAGAVGRALASDGPYLIEFMLSRDPADTEGVNIGHWDLPKPAYLP
;
A
#
# COMPACT_ATOMS: atom_id res chain seq x y z
N ASP A 1 15.47 -12.22 -6.80
CA ASP A 1 14.12 -11.79 -7.20
C ASP A 1 13.67 -10.65 -6.31
N ASN A 2 13.47 -9.47 -6.90
CA ASN A 2 13.03 -8.28 -6.17
C ASN A 2 11.55 -8.36 -5.83
N LEU A 3 11.16 -7.76 -4.70
CA LEU A 3 9.76 -7.62 -4.31
C LEU A 3 9.17 -6.42 -5.05
N SER A 4 8.31 -6.68 -6.05
CA SER A 4 7.59 -5.64 -6.77
C SER A 4 6.18 -5.43 -6.18
N LEU A 5 5.59 -4.27 -6.48
CA LEU A 5 4.21 -3.98 -6.06
C LEU A 5 3.21 -4.97 -6.69
N SER A 6 3.37 -5.31 -7.99
CA SER A 6 2.56 -6.33 -8.65
C SER A 6 2.59 -7.66 -7.92
N ARG A 7 3.77 -8.14 -7.53
CA ARG A 7 3.90 -9.40 -6.79
C ARG A 7 3.17 -9.38 -5.44
N VAL A 8 3.19 -8.25 -4.75
CA VAL A 8 2.43 -8.09 -3.49
C VAL A 8 0.93 -8.10 -3.77
N LEU A 9 0.45 -7.33 -4.74
CA LEU A 9 -0.98 -7.26 -5.07
C LEU A 9 -1.54 -8.63 -5.49
N HIS A 10 -0.88 -9.31 -6.42
CA HIS A 10 -1.28 -10.64 -6.89
C HIS A 10 -1.19 -11.67 -5.78
N GLY A 11 -0.04 -11.74 -5.07
CA GLY A 11 0.15 -12.69 -3.99
C GLY A 11 -0.87 -12.51 -2.85
N MET A 12 -1.23 -11.28 -2.51
CA MET A 12 -2.30 -11.03 -1.53
C MET A 12 -3.68 -11.39 -2.09
N ARG A 13 -3.97 -11.04 -3.38
CA ARG A 13 -5.27 -11.36 -3.97
C ARG A 13 -5.57 -12.85 -3.98
N ASP A 14 -4.56 -13.68 -4.29
CA ASP A 14 -4.71 -15.14 -4.36
C ASP A 14 -5.03 -15.78 -2.99
N LEU A 15 -4.64 -15.12 -1.91
CA LEU A 15 -4.81 -15.61 -0.53
C LEU A 15 -6.04 -15.03 0.17
N LEU A 16 -6.51 -13.87 -0.25
CA LEU A 16 -7.67 -13.21 0.33
C LEU A 16 -8.97 -13.82 -0.20
N PRO A 17 -10.01 -13.99 0.63
CA PRO A 17 -11.32 -14.46 0.16
C PRO A 17 -11.94 -13.47 -0.84
N ARG A 18 -12.92 -13.92 -1.60
CA ARG A 18 -13.53 -13.14 -2.68
C ARG A 18 -14.21 -11.86 -2.20
N ASP A 19 -14.76 -11.89 -1.00
CA ASP A 19 -15.48 -10.80 -0.35
C ASP A 19 -14.58 -9.87 0.50
N ALA A 20 -13.27 -10.12 0.53
CA ALA A 20 -12.33 -9.24 1.21
C ALA A 20 -12.42 -7.80 0.68
N ILE A 21 -12.46 -6.84 1.59
CA ILE A 21 -12.51 -5.41 1.26
C ILE A 21 -11.09 -4.88 1.13
N ALA A 22 -10.78 -4.29 -0.02
CA ALA A 22 -9.49 -3.67 -0.29
C ALA A 22 -9.63 -2.14 -0.36
N ILE A 23 -8.68 -1.44 0.25
CA ILE A 23 -8.63 0.02 0.28
C ILE A 23 -7.28 0.49 -0.22
N ALA A 24 -7.26 1.49 -1.11
CA ALA A 24 -6.06 2.22 -1.47
C ALA A 24 -6.39 3.68 -1.79
N SER A 25 -5.56 4.61 -1.34
CA SER A 25 -5.87 6.04 -1.41
C SER A 25 -5.16 6.78 -2.53
N ALA A 26 -3.86 6.58 -2.70
CA ALA A 26 -3.04 7.44 -3.54
C ALA A 26 -1.79 6.75 -4.10
N GLY A 27 -1.22 7.35 -5.14
CA GLY A 27 0.08 6.98 -5.70
C GLY A 27 0.08 5.63 -6.41
N HIS A 28 1.26 5.04 -6.49
CA HIS A 28 1.46 3.72 -7.12
C HIS A 28 0.54 2.64 -6.55
N PRO A 29 0.34 2.53 -5.21
CA PRO A 29 -0.57 1.54 -4.65
C PRO A 29 -1.99 1.64 -5.20
N GLN A 30 -2.54 2.85 -5.31
CA GLN A 30 -3.88 3.05 -5.83
C GLN A 30 -3.97 2.71 -7.32
N ILE A 31 -3.06 3.29 -8.13
CA ILE A 31 -3.10 3.15 -9.59
C ILE A 31 -2.90 1.69 -9.99
N GLN A 32 -1.90 1.05 -9.42
CA GLN A 32 -1.57 -0.32 -9.78
C GLN A 32 -2.62 -1.31 -9.27
N ALA A 33 -3.18 -1.08 -8.07
CA ALA A 33 -4.26 -1.91 -7.58
C ALA A 33 -5.55 -1.77 -8.42
N PHE A 34 -5.85 -0.59 -8.97
CA PHE A 34 -6.95 -0.45 -9.94
C PHE A 34 -6.74 -1.28 -11.21
N GLN A 35 -5.50 -1.53 -11.60
CA GLN A 35 -5.18 -2.29 -12.80
C GLN A 35 -5.08 -3.80 -12.54
N GLU A 36 -4.60 -4.19 -11.38
CA GLU A 36 -4.15 -5.56 -11.13
C GLU A 36 -4.92 -6.29 -10.02
N PHE A 37 -5.52 -5.58 -9.05
CA PHE A 37 -6.22 -6.21 -7.95
C PHE A 37 -7.68 -6.50 -8.32
N LEU A 38 -8.02 -7.77 -8.50
CA LEU A 38 -9.36 -8.18 -8.91
C LEU A 38 -10.37 -8.07 -7.76
N SER A 39 -11.42 -7.27 -7.96
CA SER A 39 -12.60 -7.23 -7.10
C SER A 39 -13.65 -8.22 -7.63
N TYR A 40 -14.03 -9.18 -6.82
CA TYR A 40 -14.97 -10.23 -7.22
C TYR A 40 -16.40 -9.96 -6.78
N GLU A 41 -16.58 -9.16 -5.73
CA GLU A 41 -17.88 -8.84 -5.17
C GLU A 41 -18.13 -7.33 -5.18
N PRO A 42 -19.37 -6.87 -5.31
CA PRO A 42 -19.68 -5.45 -5.22
C PRO A 42 -19.28 -4.85 -3.87
N ARG A 43 -18.81 -3.60 -3.88
CA ARG A 43 -18.43 -2.83 -2.69
C ARG A 43 -17.24 -3.40 -1.91
N THR A 44 -16.40 -4.20 -2.56
CA THR A 44 -15.17 -4.74 -1.96
C THR A 44 -13.92 -3.93 -2.34
N TRP A 45 -14.07 -2.84 -3.08
CA TRP A 45 -13.02 -1.87 -3.36
C TRP A 45 -13.43 -0.48 -2.90
N ILE A 46 -12.60 0.16 -2.06
CA ILE A 46 -12.83 1.49 -1.51
C ILE A 46 -11.64 2.38 -1.83
N SER A 47 -11.92 3.56 -2.36
CA SER A 47 -10.91 4.58 -2.67
C SER A 47 -11.52 5.97 -2.53
N PRO A 48 -10.75 7.01 -2.13
CA PRO A 48 -11.29 8.36 -1.92
C PRO A 48 -11.76 9.05 -3.20
N GLY A 49 -11.54 8.44 -4.39
CA GLY A 49 -11.94 9.04 -5.66
C GLY A 49 -11.21 10.33 -5.96
N GLY A 50 -11.86 11.27 -6.60
CA GLY A 50 -11.42 12.50 -7.19
C GLY A 50 -10.04 13.11 -6.87
N TYR A 51 -9.61 13.14 -5.61
CA TYR A 51 -8.34 13.80 -5.23
C TYR A 51 -7.24 12.84 -4.76
N SER A 52 -7.50 11.54 -4.70
CA SER A 52 -6.51 10.54 -4.25
C SER A 52 -5.81 10.98 -2.95
N THR A 53 -6.61 11.26 -1.91
CA THR A 53 -6.14 11.88 -0.68
C THR A 53 -5.24 10.94 0.11
N MET A 54 -3.95 11.29 0.27
CA MET A 54 -3.03 10.57 1.17
C MET A 54 -3.52 10.63 2.62
N GLY A 55 -3.22 9.57 3.39
CA GLY A 55 -3.70 9.42 4.76
C GLY A 55 -5.12 8.82 4.88
N TYR A 56 -5.80 8.57 3.77
CA TYR A 56 -7.15 7.99 3.79
C TYR A 56 -7.15 6.47 4.08
N THR A 57 -6.12 5.74 3.62
CA THR A 57 -6.12 4.28 3.60
C THR A 57 -6.33 3.67 4.98
N LEU A 58 -5.56 4.07 5.98
CA LEU A 58 -5.62 3.48 7.33
C LEU A 58 -6.96 3.74 8.03
N PRO A 59 -7.43 5.00 8.18
CA PRO A 59 -8.71 5.25 8.86
C PRO A 59 -9.91 4.64 8.11
N ALA A 60 -9.88 4.61 6.78
CA ALA A 60 -10.93 3.97 6.00
C ALA A 60 -10.95 2.44 6.18
N ALA A 61 -9.78 1.81 6.30
CA ALA A 61 -9.68 0.37 6.57
C ALA A 61 -10.21 0.03 7.98
N ILE A 62 -9.90 0.84 8.98
CA ILE A 62 -10.45 0.68 10.33
C ILE A 62 -11.99 0.81 10.28
N GLY A 63 -12.51 1.86 9.66
CA GLY A 63 -13.94 2.07 9.52
C GLY A 63 -14.65 0.94 8.78
N ALA A 64 -14.06 0.44 7.69
CA ALA A 64 -14.59 -0.70 6.95
C ALA A 64 -14.62 -1.98 7.79
N LYS A 65 -13.57 -2.25 8.58
CA LYS A 65 -13.51 -3.42 9.46
C LYS A 65 -14.51 -3.34 10.60
N LEU A 66 -14.72 -2.17 11.17
CA LEU A 66 -15.74 -1.96 12.20
C LEU A 66 -17.16 -2.13 11.64
N ALA A 67 -17.39 -1.71 10.39
CA ALA A 67 -18.67 -1.88 9.71
C ALA A 67 -18.91 -3.32 9.21
N ARG A 68 -17.84 -4.05 8.88
CA ARG A 68 -17.88 -5.44 8.40
C ARG A 68 -16.85 -6.29 9.14
N PRO A 69 -17.13 -6.62 10.41
CA PRO A 69 -16.23 -7.42 11.24
C PRO A 69 -16.07 -8.87 10.74
N ASP A 70 -17.00 -9.32 9.93
CA ASP A 70 -17.12 -10.68 9.39
C ASP A 70 -16.18 -10.96 8.20
N VAL A 71 -15.67 -9.92 7.50
CA VAL A 71 -14.81 -10.08 6.33
C VAL A 71 -13.41 -9.53 6.56
N PRO A 72 -12.38 -10.07 5.91
CA PRO A 72 -11.06 -9.47 5.90
C PRO A 72 -11.07 -8.10 5.24
N VAL A 73 -10.35 -7.16 5.85
CA VAL A 73 -10.15 -5.81 5.31
C VAL A 73 -8.66 -5.57 5.17
N VAL A 74 -8.21 -5.16 3.97
CA VAL A 74 -6.82 -4.83 3.70
C VAL A 74 -6.68 -3.40 3.19
N GLY A 75 -5.80 -2.62 3.81
CA GLY A 75 -5.39 -1.30 3.35
C GLY A 75 -4.03 -1.36 2.67
N PHE A 76 -3.97 -1.05 1.37
CA PHE A 76 -2.72 -0.91 0.62
C PHE A 76 -2.22 0.53 0.73
N ALA A 77 -1.34 0.80 1.66
CA ALA A 77 -0.81 2.13 1.94
C ALA A 77 0.66 2.24 1.51
N GLY A 78 0.99 3.21 0.69
CA GLY A 78 2.40 3.59 0.49
C GLY A 78 3.00 4.11 1.80
N ASP A 79 4.32 4.05 1.92
CA ASP A 79 5.04 4.53 3.12
C ASP A 79 4.74 6.00 3.43
N GLY A 80 4.70 6.87 2.40
CA GLY A 80 4.33 8.27 2.56
C GLY A 80 2.84 8.50 2.85
N ASP A 81 1.96 7.64 2.34
CA ASP A 81 0.52 7.65 2.64
C ASP A 81 0.27 7.28 4.11
N LEU A 82 0.85 6.17 4.54
CA LEU A 82 0.70 5.67 5.91
C LEU A 82 1.20 6.67 6.96
N GLN A 83 2.30 7.37 6.68
CA GLN A 83 2.86 8.39 7.59
C GLN A 83 1.91 9.56 7.86
N GLN A 84 0.95 9.85 6.99
CA GLN A 84 0.02 10.98 7.18
C GLN A 84 -0.95 10.76 8.35
N THR A 85 -1.29 9.50 8.63
CA THR A 85 -2.29 9.14 9.64
C THR A 85 -1.86 7.93 10.48
N ILE A 86 -0.57 7.70 10.61
CA ILE A 86 -0.02 6.50 11.27
C ILE A 86 -0.47 6.35 12.74
N GLN A 87 -0.80 7.47 13.40
CA GLN A 87 -1.34 7.49 14.77
C GLN A 87 -2.70 6.78 14.90
N GLU A 88 -3.43 6.60 13.80
CA GLU A 88 -4.69 5.85 13.80
C GLU A 88 -4.51 4.35 14.07
N LEU A 89 -3.27 3.84 14.04
CA LEU A 89 -2.96 2.50 14.56
C LEU A 89 -3.38 2.36 16.04
N ALA A 90 -3.34 3.44 16.83
CA ALA A 90 -3.86 3.45 18.18
C ALA A 90 -5.36 3.15 18.23
N VAL A 91 -6.13 3.75 17.31
CA VAL A 91 -7.58 3.51 17.21
C VAL A 91 -7.86 2.08 16.77
N ALA A 92 -7.07 1.54 15.84
CA ALA A 92 -7.20 0.14 15.41
C ALA A 92 -6.98 -0.82 16.60
N ALA A 93 -5.94 -0.58 17.39
CA ALA A 93 -5.64 -1.40 18.58
C ALA A 93 -6.70 -1.23 19.68
N GLU A 94 -7.13 0.01 19.95
CA GLU A 94 -8.14 0.31 20.98
C GLU A 94 -9.50 -0.33 20.66
N THR A 95 -9.90 -0.29 19.40
CA THR A 95 -11.19 -0.85 18.95
C THR A 95 -11.14 -2.35 18.66
N GLY A 96 -9.95 -2.96 18.66
CA GLY A 96 -9.77 -4.37 18.27
C GLY A 96 -10.08 -4.61 16.79
N ALA A 97 -9.96 -3.60 15.94
CA ALA A 97 -10.21 -3.74 14.51
C ALA A 97 -9.11 -4.60 13.87
N ALA A 98 -9.41 -5.88 13.61
CA ALA A 98 -8.51 -6.83 12.96
C ALA A 98 -8.35 -6.49 11.47
N VAL A 99 -7.71 -5.36 11.18
CA VAL A 99 -7.42 -4.84 9.84
C VAL A 99 -6.00 -5.22 9.43
N ILE A 100 -5.82 -5.60 8.17
CA ILE A 100 -4.50 -5.86 7.58
C ILE A 100 -4.02 -4.59 6.90
N ILE A 101 -2.87 -4.06 7.32
CA ILE A 101 -2.23 -2.92 6.68
C ILE A 101 -1.01 -3.40 5.91
N ALA A 102 -1.13 -3.43 4.59
CA ALA A 102 -0.02 -3.66 3.68
C ALA A 102 0.74 -2.34 3.47
N CYS A 103 1.80 -2.13 4.26
CA CYS A 103 2.69 -0.98 4.10
C CYS A 103 3.66 -1.22 2.94
N LEU A 104 3.47 -0.52 1.85
CA LEU A 104 4.21 -0.64 0.60
C LEU A 104 5.40 0.34 0.62
N ASN A 105 6.50 -0.08 1.27
CA ASN A 105 7.64 0.77 1.59
C ASN A 105 8.69 0.75 0.49
N ASN A 106 8.83 1.86 -0.23
CA ASN A 106 9.90 2.10 -1.19
C ASN A 106 10.79 3.31 -0.80
N THR A 107 10.66 3.77 0.43
CA THR A 107 11.45 4.85 1.06
C THR A 107 11.29 6.19 0.32
N GLY A 108 10.03 6.58 0.03
CA GLY A 108 9.75 7.88 -0.57
C GLY A 108 8.42 8.00 -1.31
N TRP A 109 8.13 9.22 -1.73
CA TRP A 109 7.00 9.53 -2.61
C TRP A 109 7.38 9.31 -4.08
N LEU A 110 7.63 8.04 -4.47
CA LEU A 110 8.22 7.75 -5.79
C LEU A 110 7.28 8.02 -6.96
N SER A 111 5.96 8.01 -6.77
CA SER A 111 5.01 8.47 -7.78
C SER A 111 5.20 9.95 -8.09
N ILE A 112 5.35 10.79 -7.06
CA ILE A 112 5.62 12.24 -7.22
C ILE A 112 6.97 12.45 -7.89
N ARG A 113 8.00 11.68 -7.51
CA ARG A 113 9.31 11.72 -8.17
C ARG A 113 9.19 11.42 -9.67
N GLY A 114 8.42 10.40 -10.02
CA GLY A 114 8.17 10.04 -11.42
C GLY A 114 7.52 11.18 -12.21
N PHE A 115 6.51 11.83 -11.63
CA PHE A 115 5.89 13.01 -12.24
C PHE A 115 6.87 14.18 -12.40
N GLN A 116 7.64 14.49 -11.36
CA GLN A 116 8.64 15.58 -11.45
C GLN A 116 9.65 15.31 -12.55
N ARG A 117 10.18 14.08 -12.64
CA ARG A 117 11.14 13.70 -13.67
C ARG A 117 10.53 13.71 -15.07
N GLY A 118 9.33 13.19 -15.22
CA GLY A 118 8.62 13.20 -16.50
C GLY A 118 8.31 14.59 -17.03
N MET A 119 7.97 15.54 -16.13
CA MET A 119 7.64 16.92 -16.51
C MET A 119 8.86 17.84 -16.66
N PHE A 120 9.89 17.64 -15.83
CA PHE A 120 10.99 18.61 -15.69
C PHE A 120 12.36 18.03 -16.04
N GLY A 121 12.46 16.77 -16.37
CA GLY A 121 13.68 16.03 -16.71
C GLY A 121 14.21 15.17 -15.55
N GLU A 122 14.99 14.15 -15.91
CA GLU A 122 15.44 13.07 -14.98
C GLU A 122 16.16 13.59 -13.73
N GLU A 123 16.87 14.72 -13.83
CA GLU A 123 17.59 15.34 -12.71
C GLU A 123 16.68 16.07 -11.70
N ARG A 124 15.37 16.09 -11.94
CA ARG A 124 14.42 16.98 -11.25
C ARG A 124 13.50 16.28 -10.26
N GLY A 125 14.00 15.27 -9.52
CA GLY A 125 13.28 14.63 -8.42
C GLY A 125 13.59 15.29 -7.06
N PHE A 126 12.89 16.36 -6.67
CA PHE A 126 13.20 17.11 -5.46
C PHE A 126 12.37 16.68 -4.26
N SER A 127 13.04 16.46 -3.12
CA SER A 127 12.42 16.20 -1.80
C SER A 127 11.38 15.07 -1.79
N THR A 128 11.55 14.08 -2.65
CA THR A 128 10.59 12.97 -2.81
C THR A 128 11.11 11.65 -2.26
N GLU A 129 12.32 11.63 -1.72
CA GLU A 129 12.91 10.47 -1.09
C GLU A 129 13.17 10.74 0.40
N PHE A 130 12.98 9.73 1.21
CA PHE A 130 13.31 9.84 2.64
C PHE A 130 14.81 9.70 2.82
N ARG A 131 15.51 10.83 2.83
CA ARG A 131 16.97 10.90 2.95
C ARG A 131 17.40 11.75 4.13
N GLN A 132 18.47 11.34 4.77
CA GLN A 132 19.16 12.20 5.72
C GLN A 132 19.79 13.37 4.99
N ARG A 133 19.55 14.58 5.49
CA ARG A 133 20.14 15.81 4.90
C ARG A 133 21.66 15.77 4.89
N LYS A 134 22.28 15.16 5.92
CA LYS A 134 23.74 14.98 6.01
C LYS A 134 24.12 13.59 5.53
N GLY A 135 24.90 13.49 4.47
CA GLY A 135 25.39 12.23 3.92
C GLY A 135 24.49 11.56 2.88
N ASP A 136 23.37 12.17 2.52
CA ASP A 136 22.45 11.73 1.44
C ASP A 136 22.05 10.25 1.50
N LYS A 137 22.01 9.67 2.71
CA LYS A 137 21.65 8.26 2.92
C LYS A 137 20.13 8.10 3.01
N LEU A 138 19.57 7.10 2.33
CA LEU A 138 18.17 6.71 2.52
C LEU A 138 17.91 6.37 3.99
N MET A 139 16.77 6.84 4.49
CA MET A 139 16.34 6.67 5.88
C MET A 139 14.92 6.09 5.88
N PRO A 140 14.76 4.78 5.67
CA PRO A 140 13.46 4.15 5.78
C PRO A 140 12.94 4.25 7.21
N VAL A 141 11.65 4.54 7.37
CA VAL A 141 10.95 4.38 8.64
C VAL A 141 10.82 2.88 8.91
N ASP A 142 11.05 2.46 10.13
CA ASP A 142 10.78 1.10 10.58
C ASP A 142 9.31 1.00 11.02
N PHE A 143 8.43 0.69 10.07
CA PHE A 143 6.99 0.62 10.33
C PHE A 143 6.61 -0.53 11.24
N VAL A 144 7.41 -1.60 11.28
CA VAL A 144 7.20 -2.72 12.21
C VAL A 144 7.35 -2.25 13.65
N GLN A 145 8.41 -1.49 13.97
CA GLN A 145 8.59 -0.94 15.30
C GLN A 145 7.50 0.07 15.67
N VAL A 146 7.11 0.91 14.73
CA VAL A 146 6.03 1.88 14.94
C VAL A 146 4.70 1.18 15.24
N ALA A 147 4.33 0.16 14.46
CA ALA A 147 3.10 -0.59 14.68
C ALA A 147 3.09 -1.28 16.06
N LYS A 148 4.20 -1.90 16.44
CA LYS A 148 4.36 -2.53 17.77
C LYS A 148 4.27 -1.52 18.91
N ALA A 149 4.75 -0.29 18.72
CA ALA A 149 4.60 0.77 19.71
C ALA A 149 3.12 1.20 19.92
N PHE A 150 2.27 0.96 18.93
CA PHE A 150 0.81 1.14 19.04
C PHE A 150 0.06 -0.16 19.41
N ASN A 151 0.76 -1.18 19.90
CA ASN A 151 0.19 -2.49 20.27
C ASN A 151 -0.47 -3.24 19.10
N CYS A 152 -0.01 -3.01 17.87
CA CYS A 152 -0.40 -3.79 16.70
C CYS A 152 0.62 -4.91 16.45
N GLU A 153 0.17 -6.05 15.95
CA GLU A 153 1.07 -7.05 15.41
C GLU A 153 1.72 -6.55 14.11
N ALA A 154 2.98 -6.89 13.89
CA ALA A 154 3.66 -6.46 12.68
C ALA A 154 4.86 -7.31 12.33
N GLU A 155 5.11 -7.45 11.02
CA GLU A 155 6.29 -8.09 10.47
C GLU A 155 6.76 -7.42 9.17
N LYS A 156 7.99 -7.75 8.77
CA LYS A 156 8.61 -7.25 7.55
C LYS A 156 8.76 -8.38 6.53
N VAL A 157 8.41 -8.09 5.28
CA VAL A 157 8.56 -8.97 4.11
C VAL A 157 9.54 -8.33 3.14
N THR A 158 10.55 -9.08 2.74
CA THR A 158 11.62 -8.59 1.84
C THR A 158 11.73 -9.40 0.55
N THR A 159 11.10 -10.56 0.50
CA THR A 159 11.13 -11.46 -0.65
C THR A 159 9.72 -11.95 -1.02
N PRO A 160 9.46 -12.26 -2.30
CA PRO A 160 8.15 -12.78 -2.73
C PRO A 160 7.72 -14.06 -2.01
N GLY A 161 8.68 -14.93 -1.66
CA GLY A 161 8.39 -16.20 -0.98
C GLY A 161 7.82 -16.05 0.43
N GLU A 162 7.98 -14.88 1.06
CA GLU A 162 7.48 -14.61 2.41
C GLU A 162 6.01 -14.13 2.42
N ILE A 163 5.47 -13.67 1.27
CA ILE A 163 4.14 -13.08 1.18
C ILE A 163 3.07 -14.01 1.77
N ALA A 164 3.04 -15.27 1.32
CA ALA A 164 1.99 -16.20 1.71
C ALA A 164 1.98 -16.46 3.23
N GLY A 165 3.16 -16.62 3.83
CA GLY A 165 3.27 -16.81 5.27
C GLY A 165 2.81 -15.60 6.08
N ALA A 166 3.20 -14.40 5.66
CA ALA A 166 2.82 -13.14 6.31
C ALA A 166 1.31 -12.88 6.22
N VAL A 167 0.73 -13.05 5.03
CA VAL A 167 -0.73 -12.89 4.85
C VAL A 167 -1.51 -13.92 5.65
N GLY A 168 -1.02 -15.18 5.72
CA GLY A 168 -1.65 -16.22 6.53
C GLY A 168 -1.67 -15.88 8.02
N ARG A 169 -0.58 -15.31 8.57
CA ARG A 169 -0.53 -14.85 9.97
C ARG A 169 -1.46 -13.66 10.19
N ALA A 170 -1.46 -12.69 9.29
CA ALA A 170 -2.33 -11.53 9.39
C ALA A 170 -3.82 -11.90 9.33
N LEU A 171 -4.21 -12.87 8.51
CA LEU A 171 -5.58 -13.37 8.45
C LEU A 171 -6.00 -14.16 9.70
N ALA A 172 -5.04 -14.74 10.42
CA ALA A 172 -5.28 -15.48 11.66
C ALA A 172 -5.21 -14.59 12.92
N SER A 173 -4.82 -13.33 12.80
CA SER A 173 -4.73 -12.40 13.92
C SER A 173 -6.11 -11.88 14.34
N ASP A 174 -6.34 -11.81 15.64
CA ASP A 174 -7.56 -11.23 16.24
C ASP A 174 -7.48 -9.71 16.39
N GLY A 175 -6.35 -9.08 16.03
CA GLY A 175 -6.10 -7.65 16.15
C GLY A 175 -5.54 -7.03 14.86
N PRO A 176 -5.23 -5.73 14.89
CA PRO A 176 -4.63 -5.06 13.74
C PRO A 176 -3.23 -5.61 13.44
N TYR A 177 -2.98 -5.85 12.16
CA TYR A 177 -1.74 -6.45 11.68
C TYR A 177 -1.12 -5.63 10.56
N LEU A 178 0.12 -5.20 10.74
CA LEU A 178 0.86 -4.47 9.72
C LEU A 178 1.91 -5.39 9.06
N ILE A 179 1.88 -5.49 7.73
CA ILE A 179 2.92 -6.14 6.94
C ILE A 179 3.69 -5.07 6.19
N GLU A 180 4.95 -4.87 6.56
CA GLU A 180 5.84 -3.95 5.84
C GLU A 180 6.52 -4.67 4.67
N PHE A 181 6.07 -4.40 3.46
CA PHE A 181 6.67 -4.91 2.23
C PHE A 181 7.77 -3.96 1.76
N MET A 182 9.03 -4.40 1.80
CA MET A 182 10.17 -3.63 1.29
C MET A 182 10.26 -3.74 -0.21
N LEU A 183 9.65 -2.79 -0.91
CA LEU A 183 9.55 -2.82 -2.36
C LEU A 183 10.85 -2.39 -3.06
N SER A 184 11.08 -2.97 -4.22
CA SER A 184 12.06 -2.46 -5.15
C SER A 184 11.77 -1.00 -5.52
N ARG A 185 12.83 -0.24 -5.70
CA ARG A 185 12.79 1.16 -6.13
C ARG A 185 13.07 1.31 -7.63
N ASP A 186 13.37 0.22 -8.30
CA ASP A 186 13.63 0.21 -9.74
C ASP A 186 12.30 0.28 -10.50
N PRO A 187 12.10 1.28 -11.37
CA PRO A 187 10.93 1.35 -12.24
C PRO A 187 10.73 0.10 -13.11
N ALA A 188 11.81 -0.60 -13.46
CA ALA A 188 11.74 -1.83 -14.23
C ALA A 188 11.03 -2.98 -13.49
N ASP A 189 11.01 -2.93 -12.15
CA ASP A 189 10.35 -3.94 -11.32
C ASP A 189 8.83 -3.71 -11.17
N THR A 190 8.26 -2.69 -11.81
CA THR A 190 6.81 -2.43 -11.82
C THR A 190 6.05 -3.31 -12.82
N GLU A 191 6.75 -4.24 -13.48
CA GLU A 191 6.18 -5.26 -14.38
C GLU A 191 5.31 -4.67 -15.52
N GLY A 192 5.75 -3.53 -16.07
CA GLY A 192 5.13 -2.91 -17.24
C GLY A 192 4.06 -1.87 -16.94
N VAL A 193 3.78 -1.58 -15.67
CA VAL A 193 2.95 -0.43 -15.32
C VAL A 193 3.75 0.85 -15.56
N ASN A 194 3.55 1.46 -16.71
CA ASN A 194 4.13 2.77 -17.00
C ASN A 194 3.29 3.87 -16.35
N ILE A 195 3.64 4.21 -15.13
CA ILE A 195 2.92 5.20 -14.30
C ILE A 195 3.09 6.63 -14.83
N GLY A 196 4.02 6.85 -15.76
CA GLY A 196 4.17 8.12 -16.46
C GLY A 196 3.08 8.39 -17.49
N HIS A 197 2.36 7.38 -17.91
CA HIS A 197 1.24 7.50 -18.83
C HIS A 197 -0.01 6.97 -18.12
N TRP A 198 -0.94 7.87 -17.84
CA TRP A 198 -2.28 7.53 -17.37
C TRP A 198 -3.10 6.94 -18.51
N ASP A 199 -2.58 5.92 -19.17
CA ASP A 199 -3.34 5.17 -20.14
C ASP A 199 -4.37 4.31 -19.40
N LEU A 200 -5.46 4.96 -19.05
CA LEU A 200 -6.69 4.20 -18.83
C LEU A 200 -6.92 3.38 -20.11
N PRO A 201 -7.15 2.07 -20.00
CA PRO A 201 -7.46 1.27 -21.17
C PRO A 201 -8.60 1.93 -21.90
N LYS A 202 -8.34 2.41 -23.13
CA LYS A 202 -9.36 3.04 -23.97
C LYS A 202 -10.45 2.00 -24.19
N PRO A 203 -11.68 2.23 -23.73
CA PRO A 203 -12.74 1.27 -23.96
C PRO A 203 -12.85 0.98 -25.46
N ALA A 204 -13.02 -0.28 -25.84
CA ALA A 204 -13.04 -0.70 -27.25
C ALA A 204 -14.10 0.00 -28.12
N TYR A 205 -15.08 0.66 -27.47
CA TYR A 205 -16.13 1.42 -28.17
C TYR A 205 -15.79 2.91 -28.38
N LEU A 206 -14.66 3.40 -27.87
CA LEU A 206 -14.20 4.75 -28.15
C LEU A 206 -13.26 4.72 -29.35
N PRO A 207 -13.47 5.61 -30.37
CA PRO A 207 -12.63 5.69 -31.56
C PRO A 207 -11.17 6.07 -31.26
#